data_3483202e34c3b735e8ea709f773cef38
#
_entry.id   3483202e34c3b735e8ea709f773cef38
#
_cell.length_a   1.000
_cell.length_b   1.000
_cell.length_c   1.000
_cell.angle_alpha   90.00
_cell.angle_beta   90.00
_cell.angle_gamma   90.00
#
_symmetry.space_group_name_H-M   'P 1'
#
loop_
_entity.id
_entity.type
_entity.pdbx_description
1 polymer ?
#
loop_
_entity_poly.entity_id
_entity_poly.type
_entity_poly.pdbx_seq_one_letter_code
_entity_poly.pdbx_strand_id
1 'polypeptide(L)'
;RANSALPIAGRYRIIDFVLSCMANSGITNIGVATEANYSSLMDHIKSGKPWDLDRKNWGLNILPPNLEKVSYGSIKGNIDILAGISDFIHRSQQTYVILSLGNSIYNIDFEEVVKNHIESQADVTILYKDMKGMPEREISRFTTLELDKENRITDIEVQPYYPKSSMASMDVYVMEKALLESIVDECSARGDRDFVKDALVKKMTGLRIYGYEYTGYTDKIDSLKAYYRNNMNFLNSDIRRELFNSKNPIYTKTKDQSPTKYGSDASVQNSFISDGCVIEGTVINSVLSRGVKVAKGAVIKNSIIMQDSVIEEDVELSHVVFDKEVVITKGRKLIGQESYPLAISKGTKI
;
A
#
# COMPACT_ATOMS: atom_id res chain seq x y z
N ARG A 1 -0.51 14.07 0.60
CA ARG A 1 -1.57 13.04 0.69
C ARG A 1 -1.04 11.79 1.42
N ALA A 2 -1.94 10.97 1.97
CA ALA A 2 -1.57 9.70 2.57
C ALA A 2 -0.92 8.76 1.53
N ASN A 3 0.07 7.96 1.94
CA ASN A 3 0.76 7.00 1.04
C ASN A 3 -0.22 6.00 0.42
N SER A 4 -1.19 5.52 1.19
CA SER A 4 -2.27 4.64 0.73
C SER A 4 -3.10 5.19 -0.43
N ALA A 5 -3.14 6.52 -0.59
CA ALA A 5 -3.86 7.20 -1.65
C ALA A 5 -3.01 7.50 -2.90
N LEU A 6 -1.74 7.08 -2.95
CA LEU A 6 -0.89 7.28 -4.13
C LEU A 6 -1.39 6.43 -5.30
N PRO A 7 -1.47 7.02 -6.52
CA PRO A 7 -1.78 6.27 -7.73
C PRO A 7 -0.70 5.24 -8.04
N ILE A 8 -1.07 4.06 -8.49
CA ILE A 8 -0.16 2.99 -8.87
C ILE A 8 -0.68 2.23 -10.09
N ALA A 9 0.22 1.64 -10.88
CA ALA A 9 -0.11 0.91 -12.10
C ALA A 9 -1.08 1.67 -13.02
N GLY A 10 -0.95 3.00 -13.10
CA GLY A 10 -1.72 3.89 -13.97
C GLY A 10 -3.14 4.22 -13.48
N ARG A 11 -3.89 3.27 -12.90
CA ARG A 11 -5.32 3.46 -12.56
C ARG A 11 -5.70 3.16 -11.12
N TYR A 12 -4.93 2.34 -10.41
CA TYR A 12 -5.19 1.93 -9.03
C TYR A 12 -4.66 2.94 -8.02
N ARG A 13 -4.99 2.72 -6.75
CA ARG A 13 -4.29 3.29 -5.59
C ARG A 13 -3.77 2.17 -4.70
N ILE A 14 -2.78 2.44 -3.88
CA ILE A 14 -2.16 1.40 -3.05
C ILE A 14 -3.19 0.72 -2.15
N ILE A 15 -4.09 1.47 -1.55
CA ILE A 15 -5.16 0.94 -0.68
C ILE A 15 -6.09 -0.07 -1.39
N ASP A 16 -6.21 0.00 -2.71
CA ASP A 16 -7.08 -0.88 -3.47
C ASP A 16 -6.70 -2.35 -3.32
N PHE A 17 -5.41 -2.65 -3.17
CA PHE A 17 -4.90 -4.00 -2.96
C PHE A 17 -5.38 -4.56 -1.63
N VAL A 18 -5.19 -3.81 -0.54
CA VAL A 18 -5.61 -4.23 0.81
C VAL A 18 -7.12 -4.41 0.89
N LEU A 19 -7.89 -3.44 0.40
CA LEU A 19 -9.36 -3.51 0.42
C LEU A 19 -9.89 -4.66 -0.45
N SER A 20 -9.26 -4.92 -1.60
CA SER A 20 -9.67 -6.02 -2.47
C SER A 20 -9.39 -7.38 -1.85
N CYS A 21 -8.23 -7.55 -1.21
CA CYS A 21 -7.93 -8.79 -0.47
C CYS A 21 -8.95 -9.04 0.65
N MET A 22 -9.28 -8.01 1.43
CA MET A 22 -10.28 -8.13 2.49
C MET A 22 -11.66 -8.48 1.92
N ALA A 23 -12.11 -7.78 0.87
CA ALA A 23 -13.41 -8.03 0.26
C ALA A 23 -13.51 -9.42 -0.37
N ASN A 24 -12.47 -9.86 -1.11
CA ASN A 24 -12.40 -11.19 -1.71
C ASN A 24 -12.43 -12.32 -0.66
N SER A 25 -11.85 -12.07 0.52
CA SER A 25 -11.89 -13.00 1.66
C SER A 25 -13.18 -12.90 2.51
N GLY A 26 -14.23 -12.27 1.99
CA GLY A 26 -15.52 -12.17 2.68
C GLY A 26 -15.55 -11.23 3.89
N ILE A 27 -14.52 -10.43 4.12
CA ILE A 27 -14.48 -9.47 5.21
C ILE A 27 -15.33 -8.25 4.84
N THR A 28 -16.42 -8.06 5.58
CA THR A 28 -17.41 -7.02 5.28
C THR A 28 -17.41 -5.85 6.26
N ASN A 29 -16.80 -5.99 7.43
CA ASN A 29 -16.69 -4.91 8.41
C ASN A 29 -15.26 -4.37 8.41
N ILE A 30 -15.04 -3.29 7.67
CA ILE A 30 -13.70 -2.73 7.46
C ILE A 30 -13.65 -1.30 7.98
N GLY A 31 -12.72 -1.05 8.90
CA GLY A 31 -12.36 0.27 9.40
C GLY A 31 -11.09 0.78 8.75
N VAL A 32 -11.14 1.91 8.07
CA VAL A 32 -9.96 2.58 7.54
C VAL A 32 -9.60 3.73 8.46
N ALA A 33 -8.71 3.46 9.40
CA ALA A 33 -8.16 4.47 10.29
C ALA A 33 -7.25 5.42 9.50
N THR A 34 -7.43 6.71 9.68
CA THR A 34 -6.73 7.73 8.90
C THR A 34 -5.95 8.65 9.82
N GLU A 35 -4.84 9.15 9.29
CA GLU A 35 -4.07 10.27 9.88
C GLU A 35 -4.46 11.59 9.21
N ALA A 36 -3.64 12.63 9.39
CA ALA A 36 -3.80 13.89 8.67
C ALA A 36 -3.71 13.71 7.13
N ASN A 37 -4.30 14.63 6.36
CA ASN A 37 -4.25 14.65 4.88
C ASN A 37 -4.99 13.49 4.17
N TYR A 38 -6.07 12.98 4.75
CA TYR A 38 -6.85 11.86 4.22
C TYR A 38 -7.92 12.22 3.18
N SER A 39 -8.17 13.49 2.87
CA SER A 39 -9.24 13.91 1.94
C SER A 39 -9.14 13.23 0.55
N SER A 40 -7.93 13.07 0.01
CA SER A 40 -7.72 12.34 -1.25
C SER A 40 -8.04 10.84 -1.14
N LEU A 41 -7.84 10.25 0.03
CA LEU A 41 -8.21 8.86 0.32
C LEU A 41 -9.72 8.72 0.38
N MET A 42 -10.39 9.59 1.15
CA MET A 42 -11.86 9.63 1.25
C MET A 42 -12.53 9.79 -0.12
N ASP A 43 -12.02 10.72 -0.97
CA ASP A 43 -12.57 10.89 -2.32
C ASP A 43 -12.45 9.62 -3.16
N HIS A 44 -11.41 8.83 -2.94
CA HIS A 44 -11.21 7.59 -3.68
C HIS A 44 -12.11 6.47 -3.20
N ILE A 45 -12.08 6.16 -1.92
CA ILE A 45 -12.81 5.00 -1.37
C ILE A 45 -14.30 5.26 -1.18
N LYS A 46 -14.71 6.50 -0.91
CA LYS A 46 -16.13 6.89 -0.71
C LYS A 46 -16.86 5.91 0.21
N SER A 47 -17.98 5.34 -0.28
CA SER A 47 -18.79 4.34 0.43
C SER A 47 -18.29 2.91 0.30
N GLY A 48 -17.19 2.66 -0.40
CA GLY A 48 -16.68 1.31 -0.65
C GLY A 48 -17.39 0.52 -1.75
N LYS A 49 -18.24 1.16 -2.55
CA LYS A 49 -19.03 0.51 -3.62
C LYS A 49 -18.21 -0.39 -4.57
N PRO A 50 -16.99 -0.01 -5.03
CA PRO A 50 -16.20 -0.87 -5.90
C PRO A 50 -15.84 -2.23 -5.28
N TRP A 51 -15.80 -2.32 -3.95
CA TRP A 51 -15.47 -3.54 -3.18
C TRP A 51 -16.71 -4.23 -2.60
N ASP A 52 -17.92 -3.83 -3.00
CA ASP A 52 -19.19 -4.29 -2.42
C ASP A 52 -19.26 -4.08 -0.88
N LEU A 53 -18.67 -2.99 -0.41
CA LEU A 53 -18.65 -2.59 0.99
C LEU A 53 -19.64 -1.44 1.31
N ASP A 54 -20.48 -1.05 0.36
CA ASP A 54 -21.58 -0.07 0.54
C ASP A 54 -22.81 -0.77 1.11
N ARG A 55 -22.78 -1.12 2.40
CA ARG A 55 -23.78 -1.96 3.06
C ARG A 55 -24.45 -1.22 4.21
N LYS A 56 -25.74 -1.53 4.48
CA LYS A 56 -26.49 -0.96 5.60
C LYS A 56 -25.91 -1.32 6.97
N ASN A 57 -25.52 -2.60 7.13
CA ASN A 57 -24.93 -3.12 8.34
C ASN A 57 -23.51 -3.54 8.00
N TRP A 58 -22.55 -3.08 8.79
CA TRP A 58 -21.13 -3.23 8.52
C TRP A 58 -20.73 -2.49 7.22
N GLY A 59 -19.70 -2.90 6.55
CA GLY A 59 -19.22 -2.23 5.35
C GLY A 59 -17.97 -1.40 5.62
N LEU A 60 -17.69 -0.44 4.73
CA LEU A 60 -16.52 0.40 4.83
C LEU A 60 -16.77 1.60 5.74
N ASN A 61 -15.99 1.72 6.79
CA ASN A 61 -16.01 2.84 7.72
C ASN A 61 -14.71 3.63 7.60
N ILE A 62 -14.81 4.92 7.27
CA ILE A 62 -13.65 5.81 7.32
C ILE A 62 -13.62 6.40 8.73
N LEU A 63 -12.52 6.18 9.42
CA LEU A 63 -12.33 6.53 10.82
C LEU A 63 -11.30 7.66 10.93
N PRO A 64 -11.75 8.93 10.92
CA PRO A 64 -10.87 10.06 11.15
C PRO A 64 -10.23 9.98 12.54
N PRO A 65 -9.06 10.59 12.74
CA PRO A 65 -8.40 10.56 14.03
C PRO A 65 -9.26 11.26 15.09
N ASN A 66 -9.64 10.53 16.14
CA ASN A 66 -10.31 11.11 17.29
C ASN A 66 -9.26 11.56 18.32
N LEU A 67 -8.92 12.84 18.30
CA LEU A 67 -7.91 13.40 19.17
C LEU A 67 -8.32 13.48 20.66
N GLU A 68 -9.62 13.42 20.96
CA GLU A 68 -10.11 13.43 22.34
C GLU A 68 -9.74 12.16 23.11
N LYS A 69 -9.63 11.03 22.41
CA LYS A 69 -9.26 9.73 22.99
C LYS A 69 -7.75 9.47 22.99
N VAL A 70 -6.98 10.38 22.41
CA VAL A 70 -5.53 10.25 22.32
C VAL A 70 -4.88 11.02 23.46
N SER A 71 -4.06 10.34 24.25
CA SER A 71 -3.28 10.97 25.31
C SER A 71 -2.46 12.15 24.77
N TYR A 72 -2.62 13.34 25.37
CA TYR A 72 -1.97 14.58 24.95
C TYR A 72 -2.45 15.20 23.63
N GLY A 73 -3.60 14.81 23.07
CA GLY A 73 -4.20 15.47 21.90
C GLY A 73 -3.41 15.37 20.58
N SER A 74 -2.43 14.47 20.49
CA SER A 74 -1.64 14.26 19.29
C SER A 74 -1.32 12.79 19.08
N ILE A 75 -1.47 12.30 17.82
CA ILE A 75 -1.10 10.94 17.42
C ILE A 75 0.43 10.89 17.35
N LYS A 76 1.03 9.97 18.11
CA LYS A 76 2.48 9.75 18.14
C LYS A 76 2.87 8.32 17.76
N GLY A 77 1.92 7.41 17.64
CA GLY A 77 2.14 6.03 17.24
C GLY A 77 0.85 5.31 16.83
N ASN A 78 1.00 4.07 16.40
CA ASN A 78 -0.14 3.28 15.92
C ASN A 78 -1.09 2.83 17.04
N ILE A 79 -0.63 2.73 18.28
CA ILE A 79 -1.52 2.53 19.45
C ILE A 79 -2.47 3.73 19.61
N ASP A 80 -2.00 4.95 19.44
CA ASP A 80 -2.85 6.14 19.50
C ASP A 80 -3.94 6.11 18.42
N ILE A 81 -3.62 5.62 17.22
CA ILE A 81 -4.60 5.44 16.14
C ILE A 81 -5.65 4.41 16.55
N LEU A 82 -5.23 3.26 17.07
CA LEU A 82 -6.13 2.19 17.51
C LEU A 82 -7.02 2.65 18.68
N ALA A 83 -6.48 3.37 19.64
CA ALA A 83 -7.25 3.97 20.73
C ALA A 83 -8.28 4.99 20.20
N GLY A 84 -7.89 5.81 19.22
CA GLY A 84 -8.79 6.76 18.57
C GLY A 84 -9.98 6.13 17.86
N ILE A 85 -9.89 4.85 17.48
CA ILE A 85 -10.97 4.09 16.82
C ILE A 85 -11.59 3.01 17.72
N SER A 86 -11.30 3.01 19.03
CA SER A 86 -11.76 1.99 19.98
C SER A 86 -13.28 1.77 19.95
N ASP A 87 -14.08 2.82 19.74
CA ASP A 87 -15.55 2.67 19.62
C ASP A 87 -15.95 1.80 18.43
N PHE A 88 -15.25 1.89 17.31
CA PHE A 88 -15.50 1.03 16.16
C PHE A 88 -15.14 -0.42 16.49
N ILE A 89 -14.01 -0.65 17.15
CA ILE A 89 -13.57 -1.99 17.56
C ILE A 89 -14.59 -2.59 18.54
N HIS A 90 -14.99 -1.87 19.60
CA HIS A 90 -15.94 -2.35 20.60
C HIS A 90 -17.32 -2.69 20.03
N ARG A 91 -17.84 -1.89 19.08
CA ARG A 91 -19.15 -2.16 18.44
C ARG A 91 -19.11 -3.32 17.46
N SER A 92 -17.94 -3.72 17.01
CA SER A 92 -17.77 -4.84 16.07
C SER A 92 -18.12 -6.16 16.76
N GLN A 93 -18.86 -7.04 16.06
CA GLN A 93 -19.32 -8.33 16.61
C GLN A 93 -18.43 -9.52 16.20
N GLN A 94 -17.43 -9.27 15.37
CA GLN A 94 -16.52 -10.29 14.87
C GLN A 94 -15.56 -10.75 15.99
N THR A 95 -15.26 -12.04 16.02
CA THR A 95 -14.32 -12.64 16.98
C THR A 95 -12.87 -12.29 16.68
N TYR A 96 -12.52 -12.32 15.39
CA TYR A 96 -11.15 -12.06 14.92
C TYR A 96 -11.05 -10.70 14.24
N VAL A 97 -9.87 -10.12 14.33
CA VAL A 97 -9.51 -8.87 13.65
C VAL A 97 -8.22 -9.06 12.84
N ILE A 98 -8.19 -8.44 11.67
CA ILE A 98 -6.99 -8.33 10.85
C ILE A 98 -6.56 -6.87 10.84
N LEU A 99 -5.36 -6.60 11.32
CA LEU A 99 -4.71 -5.32 11.20
C LEU A 99 -3.78 -5.33 9.98
N SER A 100 -3.85 -4.33 9.14
CA SER A 100 -2.93 -4.17 8.01
C SER A 100 -2.63 -2.70 7.75
N LEU A 101 -1.40 -2.41 7.35
CA LEU A 101 -1.04 -1.09 6.85
C LEU A 101 -1.57 -0.88 5.43
N GLY A 102 -2.16 0.29 5.19
CA GLY A 102 -2.74 0.65 3.88
C GLY A 102 -1.72 1.05 2.81
N ASN A 103 -0.42 0.90 3.03
CA ASN A 103 0.65 1.27 2.11
C ASN A 103 1.44 0.06 1.55
N SER A 104 0.88 -1.12 1.66
CA SER A 104 1.45 -2.37 1.15
C SER A 104 0.73 -2.89 -0.08
N ILE A 105 1.47 -3.57 -0.95
CA ILE A 105 0.97 -4.22 -2.16
C ILE A 105 1.10 -5.72 -1.96
N TYR A 106 0.02 -6.44 -2.12
CA TYR A 106 -0.05 -7.91 -2.09
C TYR A 106 -1.40 -8.37 -2.66
N ASN A 107 -1.53 -9.67 -2.90
CA ASN A 107 -2.82 -10.30 -3.21
C ASN A 107 -2.95 -11.56 -2.34
N ILE A 108 -3.51 -11.40 -1.14
CA ILE A 108 -3.62 -12.42 -0.10
C ILE A 108 -5.07 -12.88 0.03
N ASP A 109 -5.24 -14.19 0.22
CA ASP A 109 -6.48 -14.77 0.71
C ASP A 109 -6.43 -14.82 2.24
N PHE A 110 -7.16 -13.92 2.89
CA PHE A 110 -7.21 -13.86 4.35
C PHE A 110 -8.04 -14.99 4.97
N GLU A 111 -8.89 -15.69 4.23
CA GLU A 111 -9.62 -16.84 4.75
C GLU A 111 -8.64 -17.95 5.14
N GLU A 112 -7.67 -18.25 4.27
CA GLU A 112 -6.61 -19.23 4.57
C GLU A 112 -5.76 -18.80 5.76
N VAL A 113 -5.44 -17.51 5.88
CA VAL A 113 -4.65 -16.99 7.00
C VAL A 113 -5.38 -17.14 8.33
N VAL A 114 -6.67 -16.77 8.38
CA VAL A 114 -7.49 -16.89 9.59
C VAL A 114 -7.69 -18.37 9.97
N LYS A 115 -7.88 -19.25 8.98
CA LYS A 115 -7.95 -20.69 9.23
C LYS A 115 -6.67 -21.20 9.86
N ASN A 116 -5.51 -20.86 9.34
CA ASN A 116 -4.21 -21.22 9.92
C ASN A 116 -4.04 -20.67 11.35
N HIS A 117 -4.46 -19.41 11.58
CA HIS A 117 -4.45 -18.80 12.91
C HIS A 117 -5.24 -19.62 13.95
N ILE A 118 -6.43 -20.07 13.57
CA ILE A 118 -7.29 -20.89 14.44
C ILE A 118 -6.68 -22.28 14.67
N GLU A 119 -6.20 -22.93 13.61
CA GLU A 119 -5.62 -24.29 13.69
C GLU A 119 -4.33 -24.32 14.53
N SER A 120 -3.50 -23.29 14.46
CA SER A 120 -2.28 -23.15 15.27
C SER A 120 -2.57 -22.73 16.71
N GLN A 121 -3.81 -22.41 17.06
CA GLN A 121 -4.19 -21.85 18.35
C GLN A 121 -3.33 -20.64 18.75
N ALA A 122 -2.95 -19.84 17.79
CA ALA A 122 -2.15 -18.64 18.00
C ALA A 122 -2.95 -17.56 18.75
N ASP A 123 -2.29 -16.79 19.60
CA ASP A 123 -2.86 -15.56 20.15
C ASP A 123 -2.68 -14.41 19.14
N VAL A 124 -1.54 -14.40 18.42
CA VAL A 124 -1.26 -13.48 17.32
C VAL A 124 -0.60 -14.24 16.17
N THR A 125 -1.05 -14.02 14.95
CA THR A 125 -0.35 -14.47 13.72
C THR A 125 0.19 -13.25 13.00
N ILE A 126 1.48 -13.27 12.68
CA ILE A 126 2.16 -12.22 11.91
C ILE A 126 2.47 -12.75 10.51
N LEU A 127 1.99 -12.06 9.47
CA LEU A 127 2.36 -12.41 8.11
C LEU A 127 3.77 -11.91 7.81
N TYR A 128 4.58 -12.77 7.21
CA TYR A 128 5.94 -12.44 6.82
C TYR A 128 6.29 -12.96 5.43
N LYS A 129 7.31 -12.37 4.86
CA LYS A 129 7.97 -12.86 3.64
C LYS A 129 9.44 -13.13 3.90
N ASP A 130 9.94 -14.28 3.43
CA ASP A 130 11.38 -14.52 3.40
C ASP A 130 12.02 -13.70 2.27
N MET A 131 12.85 -12.75 2.65
CA MET A 131 13.62 -11.88 1.76
C MET A 131 15.05 -12.39 1.53
N LYS A 132 15.26 -13.68 1.66
CA LYS A 132 16.57 -14.32 1.43
C LYS A 132 17.17 -13.94 0.08
N GLY A 133 18.41 -13.49 0.09
CA GLY A 133 19.13 -13.01 -1.09
C GLY A 133 18.94 -11.53 -1.42
N MET A 134 18.07 -10.83 -0.69
CA MET A 134 17.99 -9.38 -0.78
C MET A 134 19.13 -8.71 0.01
N PRO A 135 19.60 -7.52 -0.41
CA PRO A 135 20.59 -6.77 0.36
C PRO A 135 20.07 -6.45 1.78
N GLU A 136 20.93 -6.55 2.80
CA GLU A 136 20.58 -6.24 4.19
C GLU A 136 19.92 -4.86 4.35
N ARG A 137 20.36 -3.87 3.60
CA ARG A 137 19.78 -2.53 3.58
C ARG A 137 18.29 -2.50 3.15
N GLU A 138 17.88 -3.43 2.30
CA GLU A 138 16.45 -3.53 1.92
C GLU A 138 15.66 -4.28 3.00
N ILE A 139 16.26 -5.28 3.64
CA ILE A 139 15.64 -6.03 4.76
C ILE A 139 15.48 -5.12 5.99
N SER A 140 16.48 -4.29 6.30
CA SER A 140 16.48 -3.38 7.46
C SER A 140 15.35 -2.34 7.49
N ARG A 141 14.62 -2.18 6.39
CA ARG A 141 13.42 -1.34 6.32
C ARG A 141 12.19 -1.97 6.99
N PHE A 142 12.25 -3.27 7.26
CA PHE A 142 11.15 -4.04 7.82
C PHE A 142 11.44 -4.43 9.27
N THR A 143 10.39 -4.76 9.98
CA THR A 143 10.48 -5.55 11.20
C THR A 143 10.88 -6.96 10.80
N THR A 144 11.94 -7.50 11.41
CA THR A 144 12.41 -8.87 11.14
C THR A 144 12.02 -9.82 12.25
N LEU A 145 11.79 -11.06 11.90
CA LEU A 145 11.27 -12.11 12.78
C LEU A 145 12.26 -13.27 12.82
N GLU A 146 12.52 -13.81 14.00
CA GLU A 146 13.13 -15.13 14.14
C GLU A 146 12.04 -16.14 14.46
N LEU A 147 12.07 -17.30 13.80
CA LEU A 147 11.09 -18.35 13.96
C LEU A 147 11.77 -19.66 14.32
N ASP A 148 11.09 -20.48 15.13
CA ASP A 148 11.48 -21.86 15.35
C ASP A 148 10.94 -22.80 14.25
N LYS A 149 11.17 -24.10 14.41
CA LYS A 149 10.76 -25.13 13.44
C LYS A 149 9.24 -25.29 13.31
N GLU A 150 8.49 -24.79 14.28
CA GLU A 150 7.02 -24.85 14.34
C GLU A 150 6.39 -23.53 13.88
N ASN A 151 7.18 -22.63 13.29
CA ASN A 151 6.79 -21.27 12.91
C ASN A 151 6.39 -20.38 14.09
N ARG A 152 6.76 -20.71 15.32
CA ARG A 152 6.59 -19.83 16.47
C ARG A 152 7.65 -18.72 16.41
N ILE A 153 7.23 -17.49 16.61
CA ILE A 153 8.14 -16.35 16.63
C ILE A 153 8.85 -16.32 17.98
N THR A 154 10.18 -16.33 17.92
CA THR A 154 11.08 -16.37 19.08
C THR A 154 11.77 -15.02 19.33
N ASP A 155 11.90 -14.17 18.29
CA ASP A 155 12.42 -12.81 18.42
C ASP A 155 11.81 -11.89 17.36
N ILE A 156 11.69 -10.60 17.70
CA ILE A 156 11.17 -9.54 16.83
C ILE A 156 12.10 -8.34 16.92
N GLU A 157 12.76 -7.98 15.82
CA GLU A 157 13.60 -6.78 15.73
C GLU A 157 12.92 -5.73 14.84
N VAL A 158 12.65 -4.55 15.39
CA VAL A 158 11.95 -3.49 14.65
C VAL A 158 12.97 -2.64 13.88
N GLN A 159 12.98 -2.77 12.56
CA GLN A 159 13.85 -2.03 11.65
C GLN A 159 15.32 -2.04 12.11
N PRO A 160 15.92 -3.23 12.31
CA PRO A 160 17.29 -3.35 12.78
C PRO A 160 18.27 -2.81 11.73
N TYR A 161 19.34 -2.15 12.17
CA TYR A 161 20.37 -1.68 11.25
C TYR A 161 21.12 -2.86 10.60
N TYR A 162 21.36 -3.91 11.37
CA TYR A 162 21.89 -5.19 10.92
C TYR A 162 20.88 -6.30 11.23
N PRO A 163 20.04 -6.71 10.26
CA PRO A 163 19.03 -7.73 10.50
C PRO A 163 19.68 -9.11 10.71
N LYS A 164 19.27 -9.81 11.76
CA LYS A 164 19.71 -11.18 12.02
C LYS A 164 18.96 -12.20 11.15
N SER A 165 17.77 -11.84 10.70
CA SER A 165 16.87 -12.70 9.94
C SER A 165 16.46 -12.04 8.63
N SER A 166 16.20 -12.86 7.60
CA SER A 166 15.60 -12.41 6.33
C SER A 166 14.06 -12.42 6.36
N MET A 167 13.45 -12.92 7.44
CA MET A 167 11.98 -13.01 7.58
C MET A 167 11.40 -11.63 7.88
N ALA A 168 10.95 -10.93 6.85
CA ALA A 168 10.42 -9.56 6.94
C ALA A 168 8.92 -9.58 7.23
N SER A 169 8.49 -8.95 8.31
CA SER A 169 7.07 -8.75 8.61
C SER A 169 6.41 -7.90 7.52
N MET A 170 5.21 -8.29 7.12
CA MET A 170 4.38 -7.54 6.18
C MET A 170 3.52 -6.47 6.87
N ASP A 171 3.67 -6.29 8.19
CA ASP A 171 2.81 -5.45 9.03
C ASP A 171 1.32 -5.84 8.90
N VAL A 172 1.06 -7.14 8.79
CA VAL A 172 -0.28 -7.73 8.79
C VAL A 172 -0.38 -8.70 9.97
N TYR A 173 -1.40 -8.49 10.80
CA TYR A 173 -1.58 -9.21 12.06
C TYR A 173 -2.99 -9.76 12.15
N VAL A 174 -3.13 -11.02 12.61
CA VAL A 174 -4.42 -11.65 12.91
C VAL A 174 -4.45 -11.99 14.39
N MET A 175 -5.54 -11.67 15.09
CA MET A 175 -5.73 -11.95 16.50
C MET A 175 -7.21 -11.92 16.88
N GLU A 176 -7.54 -12.39 18.07
CA GLU A 176 -8.86 -12.15 18.63
C GLU A 176 -9.09 -10.66 18.93
N LYS A 177 -10.32 -10.18 18.68
CA LYS A 177 -10.72 -8.80 18.97
C LYS A 177 -10.51 -8.45 20.45
N ALA A 178 -10.87 -9.35 21.36
CA ALA A 178 -10.70 -9.15 22.81
C ALA A 178 -9.23 -8.92 23.21
N LEU A 179 -8.30 -9.63 22.56
CA LEU A 179 -6.87 -9.42 22.78
C LEU A 179 -6.42 -8.04 22.29
N LEU A 180 -6.88 -7.60 21.09
CA LEU A 180 -6.57 -6.26 20.59
C LEU A 180 -7.08 -5.17 21.54
N GLU A 181 -8.32 -5.29 22.01
CA GLU A 181 -8.92 -4.34 22.96
C GLU A 181 -8.06 -4.26 24.24
N SER A 182 -7.71 -5.40 24.83
CA SER A 182 -6.84 -5.45 26.01
C SER A 182 -5.46 -4.82 25.78
N ILE A 183 -4.86 -5.06 24.61
CA ILE A 183 -3.55 -4.47 24.24
C ILE A 183 -3.67 -2.95 24.14
N VAL A 184 -4.68 -2.45 23.44
CA VAL A 184 -4.87 -1.01 23.22
C VAL A 184 -5.13 -0.29 24.55
N ASP A 185 -5.97 -0.83 25.41
CA ASP A 185 -6.31 -0.24 26.70
C ASP A 185 -5.07 -0.21 27.63
N GLU A 186 -4.33 -1.30 27.71
CA GLU A 186 -3.14 -1.39 28.56
C GLU A 186 -2.02 -0.47 28.08
N CYS A 187 -1.73 -0.47 26.76
CA CYS A 187 -0.70 0.41 26.19
C CYS A 187 -1.07 1.89 26.35
N SER A 188 -2.35 2.24 26.12
CA SER A 188 -2.83 3.61 26.29
C SER A 188 -2.70 4.07 27.74
N ALA A 189 -3.03 3.22 28.72
CA ALA A 189 -2.91 3.53 30.14
C ALA A 189 -1.46 3.72 30.60
N ARG A 190 -0.50 3.05 29.96
CA ARG A 190 0.94 3.13 30.27
C ARG A 190 1.68 4.19 29.47
N GLY A 191 1.05 4.79 28.46
CA GLY A 191 1.69 5.74 27.53
C GLY A 191 2.57 5.07 26.47
N ASP A 192 2.43 3.76 26.27
CA ASP A 192 3.03 2.97 25.21
C ASP A 192 2.38 3.34 23.87
N ARG A 193 3.15 3.38 22.77
CA ARG A 193 2.67 3.96 21.51
C ARG A 193 2.89 3.10 20.28
N ASP A 194 3.84 2.20 20.33
CA ASP A 194 4.19 1.33 19.23
C ASP A 194 3.63 -0.08 19.43
N PHE A 195 2.73 -0.51 18.53
CA PHE A 195 2.08 -1.82 18.63
C PHE A 195 3.08 -2.98 18.62
N VAL A 196 4.15 -2.87 17.84
CA VAL A 196 5.14 -3.96 17.78
C VAL A 196 6.08 -3.91 18.97
N LYS A 197 6.74 -2.76 19.23
CA LYS A 197 7.74 -2.62 20.30
C LYS A 197 7.12 -2.73 21.67
N ASP A 198 6.02 -2.02 21.88
CA ASP A 198 5.47 -1.85 23.22
C ASP A 198 4.43 -2.92 23.56
N ALA A 199 3.74 -3.50 22.58
CA ALA A 199 2.81 -4.58 22.83
C ALA A 199 3.41 -5.95 22.52
N LEU A 200 3.78 -6.24 21.27
CA LEU A 200 4.18 -7.60 20.89
C LEU A 200 5.51 -8.02 21.50
N VAL A 201 6.55 -7.19 21.38
CA VAL A 201 7.88 -7.52 21.93
C VAL A 201 7.84 -7.65 23.46
N LYS A 202 7.22 -6.70 24.16
CA LYS A 202 7.12 -6.76 25.64
C LYS A 202 6.32 -7.95 26.15
N LYS A 203 5.33 -8.43 25.39
CA LYS A 203 4.43 -9.54 25.79
C LYS A 203 4.79 -10.87 25.13
N MET A 204 5.87 -10.95 24.38
CA MET A 204 6.24 -12.12 23.57
C MET A 204 6.35 -13.41 24.39
N THR A 205 6.82 -13.33 25.64
CA THR A 205 6.92 -14.50 26.54
C THR A 205 5.58 -15.03 27.01
N GLY A 206 4.54 -14.18 27.04
CA GLY A 206 3.19 -14.54 27.49
C GLY A 206 2.21 -14.85 26.36
N LEU A 207 2.55 -14.56 25.12
CA LEU A 207 1.72 -14.77 23.94
C LEU A 207 2.28 -15.88 23.05
N ARG A 208 1.38 -16.64 22.45
CA ARG A 208 1.70 -17.59 21.37
C ARG A 208 1.65 -16.85 20.05
N ILE A 209 2.81 -16.33 19.62
CA ILE A 209 2.92 -15.56 18.37
C ILE A 209 3.50 -16.49 17.30
N TYR A 210 2.78 -16.66 16.19
CA TYR A 210 3.19 -17.49 15.06
C TYR A 210 3.35 -16.69 13.78
N GLY A 211 4.28 -17.14 12.93
CA GLY A 211 4.48 -16.59 11.61
C GLY A 211 3.64 -17.33 10.56
N TYR A 212 3.06 -16.59 9.63
CA TYR A 212 2.45 -17.12 8.42
C TYR A 212 3.24 -16.64 7.21
N GLU A 213 3.89 -17.56 6.48
CA GLU A 213 4.70 -17.21 5.32
C GLU A 213 3.83 -16.87 4.12
N TYR A 214 4.03 -15.69 3.55
CA TYR A 214 3.48 -15.29 2.26
C TYR A 214 4.54 -15.40 1.17
N THR A 215 4.34 -16.30 0.21
CA THR A 215 5.29 -16.58 -0.87
C THR A 215 5.11 -15.67 -2.08
N GLY A 216 3.97 -14.98 -2.18
CA GLY A 216 3.64 -14.12 -3.31
C GLY A 216 4.38 -12.78 -3.34
N TYR A 217 4.11 -11.99 -4.38
CA TYR A 217 4.68 -10.65 -4.49
C TYR A 217 4.15 -9.72 -3.41
N THR A 218 5.05 -9.09 -2.67
CA THR A 218 4.72 -8.01 -1.73
C THR A 218 5.83 -6.98 -1.67
N ASP A 219 5.45 -5.73 -1.47
CA ASP A 219 6.36 -4.65 -1.10
C ASP A 219 5.60 -3.56 -0.33
N LYS A 220 6.34 -2.79 0.47
CA LYS A 220 5.84 -1.66 1.25
C LYS A 220 6.28 -0.36 0.61
N ILE A 221 5.33 0.56 0.42
CA ILE A 221 5.61 1.87 -0.18
C ILE A 221 5.79 2.90 0.93
N ASP A 222 7.03 3.14 1.30
CA ASP A 222 7.48 4.03 2.37
C ASP A 222 8.38 5.17 1.88
N SER A 223 8.81 5.10 0.61
CA SER A 223 9.73 6.07 0.02
C SER A 223 9.44 6.28 -1.47
N LEU A 224 9.96 7.38 -2.02
CA LEU A 224 9.90 7.66 -3.46
C LEU A 224 10.57 6.54 -4.28
N LYS A 225 11.69 6.01 -3.80
CA LYS A 225 12.40 4.88 -4.43
C LYS A 225 11.52 3.63 -4.46
N ALA A 226 10.87 3.28 -3.33
CA ALA A 226 9.97 2.14 -3.27
C ALA A 226 8.74 2.35 -4.17
N TYR A 227 8.16 3.56 -4.20
CA TYR A 227 7.07 3.90 -5.09
C TYR A 227 7.45 3.75 -6.57
N TYR A 228 8.61 4.29 -6.97
CA TYR A 228 9.13 4.17 -8.33
C TYR A 228 9.36 2.70 -8.71
N ARG A 229 10.11 1.96 -7.89
CA ARG A 229 10.41 0.53 -8.10
C ARG A 229 9.13 -0.28 -8.30
N ASN A 230 8.13 -0.11 -7.43
CA ASN A 230 6.89 -0.86 -7.52
C ASN A 230 6.12 -0.57 -8.81
N ASN A 231 6.03 0.70 -9.24
CA ASN A 231 5.40 1.00 -10.53
C ASN A 231 6.14 0.36 -11.71
N MET A 232 7.48 0.33 -11.68
CA MET A 232 8.27 -0.33 -12.73
C MET A 232 8.11 -1.86 -12.67
N ASN A 233 8.02 -2.45 -11.48
CA ASN A 233 7.79 -3.89 -11.30
C ASN A 233 6.47 -4.36 -11.93
N PHE A 234 5.44 -3.52 -11.98
CA PHE A 234 4.20 -3.86 -12.70
C PHE A 234 4.39 -4.03 -14.20
N LEU A 235 5.47 -3.54 -14.80
CA LEU A 235 5.80 -3.79 -16.20
C LEU A 235 6.26 -5.24 -16.44
N ASN A 236 6.65 -5.97 -15.38
CA ASN A 236 6.94 -7.40 -15.45
C ASN A 236 5.63 -8.21 -15.52
N SER A 237 5.52 -9.08 -16.53
CA SER A 237 4.33 -9.90 -16.78
C SER A 237 4.02 -10.90 -15.66
N ASP A 238 5.04 -11.42 -14.99
CA ASP A 238 4.86 -12.45 -13.96
C ASP A 238 4.29 -11.83 -12.69
N ILE A 239 4.81 -10.67 -12.27
CA ILE A 239 4.27 -9.91 -11.14
C ILE A 239 2.83 -9.50 -11.41
N ARG A 240 2.51 -9.09 -12.65
CA ARG A 240 1.11 -8.76 -13.02
C ARG A 240 0.18 -9.96 -12.92
N ARG A 241 0.57 -11.13 -13.44
CA ARG A 241 -0.26 -12.34 -13.36
C ARG A 241 -0.54 -12.75 -11.94
N GLU A 242 0.43 -12.57 -11.06
CA GLU A 242 0.30 -12.89 -9.66
C GLU A 242 -0.66 -11.92 -8.95
N LEU A 243 -0.42 -10.61 -9.09
CA LEU A 243 -1.21 -9.59 -8.41
C LEU A 243 -2.62 -9.40 -8.98
N PHE A 244 -2.78 -9.52 -10.31
CA PHE A 244 -4.06 -9.33 -10.99
C PHE A 244 -4.63 -10.65 -11.51
N ASN A 245 -4.67 -11.65 -10.63
CA ASN A 245 -5.25 -12.95 -11.00
C ASN A 245 -6.78 -12.91 -10.97
N SER A 246 -7.42 -13.84 -11.71
CA SER A 246 -8.88 -13.88 -11.83
C SER A 246 -9.60 -14.43 -10.60
N LYS A 247 -8.90 -15.14 -9.72
CA LYS A 247 -9.49 -15.69 -8.48
C LYS A 247 -9.72 -14.59 -7.45
N ASN A 248 -8.72 -13.69 -7.28
CA ASN A 248 -8.75 -12.59 -6.33
C ASN A 248 -8.53 -11.27 -7.08
N PRO A 249 -9.54 -10.73 -7.80
CA PRO A 249 -9.41 -9.52 -8.59
C PRO A 249 -9.17 -8.30 -7.71
N ILE A 250 -8.33 -7.39 -8.20
CA ILE A 250 -8.12 -6.09 -7.54
C ILE A 250 -9.13 -5.09 -8.08
N TYR A 251 -10.02 -4.65 -7.20
CA TYR A 251 -11.05 -3.64 -7.49
C TYR A 251 -10.48 -2.22 -7.33
N THR A 252 -11.07 -1.27 -8.01
CA THR A 252 -10.75 0.16 -7.88
C THR A 252 -11.94 1.02 -8.26
N LYS A 253 -11.91 2.28 -7.87
CA LYS A 253 -12.91 3.28 -8.29
C LYS A 253 -12.91 3.41 -9.81
N THR A 254 -14.04 3.08 -10.45
CA THR A 254 -14.25 3.32 -11.87
C THR A 254 -14.32 4.82 -12.16
N LYS A 255 -13.72 5.20 -13.27
CA LYS A 255 -13.87 6.55 -13.85
C LYS A 255 -14.11 6.37 -15.36
N ASP A 256 -15.19 6.97 -15.81
CA ASP A 256 -15.52 6.96 -17.23
C ASP A 256 -14.62 8.00 -17.94
N GLN A 257 -13.84 7.52 -18.87
CA GLN A 257 -13.01 8.33 -19.75
C GLN A 257 -13.01 7.72 -21.16
N SER A 258 -12.71 8.56 -22.17
CA SER A 258 -12.56 8.08 -23.53
C SER A 258 -11.38 7.10 -23.66
N PRO A 259 -11.42 6.16 -24.60
CA PRO A 259 -10.25 5.35 -24.92
C PRO A 259 -9.03 6.21 -25.24
N THR A 260 -7.83 5.68 -25.02
CA THR A 260 -6.58 6.34 -25.39
C THR A 260 -6.45 6.46 -26.90
N LYS A 261 -6.06 7.63 -27.37
CA LYS A 261 -5.78 7.91 -28.79
C LYS A 261 -4.27 7.88 -29.05
N TYR A 262 -3.88 7.12 -30.06
CA TYR A 262 -2.51 7.08 -30.58
C TYR A 262 -2.44 7.81 -31.92
N GLY A 263 -1.49 8.74 -32.07
CA GLY A 263 -1.20 9.41 -33.31
C GLY A 263 -0.45 8.50 -34.29
N SER A 264 -0.31 8.93 -35.56
CA SER A 264 0.41 8.17 -36.60
C SER A 264 1.87 7.91 -36.27
N ASP A 265 2.51 8.83 -35.55
CA ASP A 265 3.93 8.78 -35.21
C ASP A 265 4.17 8.23 -33.78
N ALA A 266 3.11 7.79 -33.09
CA ALA A 266 3.21 7.27 -31.74
C ALA A 266 3.97 5.95 -31.70
N SER A 267 4.92 5.83 -30.76
CA SER A 267 5.66 4.60 -30.48
C SER A 267 5.57 4.26 -29.01
N VAL A 268 4.92 3.15 -28.68
CA VAL A 268 4.74 2.72 -27.28
C VAL A 268 5.28 1.33 -27.11
N GLN A 269 6.21 1.17 -26.14
CA GLN A 269 6.85 -0.11 -25.85
C GLN A 269 6.87 -0.37 -24.34
N ASN A 270 6.49 -1.58 -23.93
CA ASN A 270 6.52 -2.07 -22.55
C ASN A 270 6.04 -1.02 -21.53
N SER A 271 4.83 -0.46 -21.74
CA SER A 271 4.33 0.66 -20.94
C SER A 271 2.86 0.47 -20.56
N PHE A 272 2.47 0.99 -19.41
CA PHE A 272 1.06 1.13 -19.04
C PHE A 272 0.54 2.49 -19.46
N ILE A 273 -0.47 2.49 -20.30
CA ILE A 273 -1.18 3.69 -20.73
C ILE A 273 -2.63 3.57 -20.28
N SER A 274 -3.06 4.47 -19.39
CA SER A 274 -4.44 4.50 -18.90
C SER A 274 -5.38 5.24 -19.86
N ASP A 275 -6.68 5.13 -19.63
CA ASP A 275 -7.73 5.74 -20.43
C ASP A 275 -7.57 7.27 -20.56
N GLY A 276 -8.10 7.85 -21.64
CA GLY A 276 -8.12 9.29 -21.89
C GLY A 276 -6.79 9.90 -22.32
N CYS A 277 -5.74 9.11 -22.52
CA CYS A 277 -4.46 9.63 -22.96
C CYS A 277 -4.47 9.98 -24.47
N VAL A 278 -3.63 10.92 -24.84
CA VAL A 278 -3.32 11.25 -26.24
C VAL A 278 -1.82 11.12 -26.42
N ILE A 279 -1.38 10.17 -27.23
CA ILE A 279 0.04 9.84 -27.42
C ILE A 279 0.40 10.08 -28.89
N GLU A 280 1.27 11.05 -29.13
CA GLU A 280 1.83 11.37 -30.43
C GLU A 280 3.36 11.22 -30.47
N GLY A 281 3.99 11.03 -29.33
CA GLY A 281 5.41 10.82 -29.13
C GLY A 281 5.79 9.37 -28.80
N THR A 282 6.98 9.20 -28.23
CA THR A 282 7.57 7.90 -27.85
C THR A 282 7.48 7.65 -26.35
N VAL A 283 6.96 6.49 -25.95
CA VAL A 283 6.83 6.08 -24.54
C VAL A 283 7.41 4.68 -24.36
N ILE A 284 8.44 4.55 -23.53
CA ILE A 284 9.16 3.30 -23.32
C ILE A 284 9.29 3.02 -21.82
N ASN A 285 9.00 1.77 -21.40
CA ASN A 285 9.14 1.32 -20.01
C ASN A 285 8.53 2.30 -19.00
N SER A 286 7.32 2.79 -19.25
CA SER A 286 6.75 3.89 -18.47
C SER A 286 5.31 3.62 -18.06
N VAL A 287 4.87 4.33 -17.03
CA VAL A 287 3.49 4.26 -16.52
C VAL A 287 2.83 5.62 -16.66
N LEU A 288 1.84 5.73 -17.53
CA LEU A 288 1.05 6.93 -17.76
C LEU A 288 -0.36 6.75 -17.19
N SER A 289 -0.72 7.62 -16.26
CA SER A 289 -2.06 7.67 -15.71
C SER A 289 -3.04 8.38 -16.66
N ARG A 290 -4.31 8.42 -16.28
CA ARG A 290 -5.40 8.93 -17.12
C ARG A 290 -5.18 10.36 -17.60
N GLY A 291 -5.58 10.63 -18.85
CA GLY A 291 -5.61 11.98 -19.41
C GLY A 291 -4.26 12.59 -19.71
N VAL A 292 -3.18 11.81 -19.68
CA VAL A 292 -1.83 12.31 -20.02
C VAL A 292 -1.74 12.58 -21.52
N LYS A 293 -1.17 13.73 -21.89
CA LYS A 293 -0.92 14.14 -23.27
C LYS A 293 0.57 14.16 -23.54
N VAL A 294 0.98 13.45 -24.59
CA VAL A 294 2.38 13.37 -25.04
C VAL A 294 2.43 13.85 -26.48
N ALA A 295 2.99 15.04 -26.70
CA ALA A 295 3.03 15.66 -27.99
C ALA A 295 4.11 15.04 -28.92
N LYS A 296 4.08 15.41 -30.18
CA LYS A 296 5.00 14.93 -31.22
C LYS A 296 6.45 15.22 -30.87
N GLY A 297 7.34 14.28 -31.15
CA GLY A 297 8.77 14.41 -30.87
C GLY A 297 9.14 14.21 -29.36
N ALA A 298 8.17 14.20 -28.44
CA ALA A 298 8.45 13.93 -27.06
C ALA A 298 8.86 12.46 -26.82
N VAL A 299 9.83 12.24 -25.93
CA VAL A 299 10.38 10.93 -25.58
C VAL A 299 10.32 10.73 -24.06
N ILE A 300 9.56 9.73 -23.63
CA ILE A 300 9.41 9.38 -22.22
C ILE A 300 9.99 7.98 -22.00
N LYS A 301 10.96 7.85 -21.09
CA LYS A 301 11.59 6.57 -20.74
C LYS A 301 11.61 6.35 -19.25
N ASN A 302 11.37 5.11 -18.82
CA ASN A 302 11.51 4.69 -17.42
C ASN A 302 10.86 5.67 -16.44
N SER A 303 9.64 6.13 -16.71
CA SER A 303 9.04 7.26 -16.02
C SER A 303 7.59 6.98 -15.58
N ILE A 304 7.16 7.69 -14.55
CA ILE A 304 5.80 7.62 -14.03
C ILE A 304 5.18 9.00 -14.16
N ILE A 305 4.13 9.10 -14.98
CA ILE A 305 3.42 10.35 -15.21
C ILE A 305 1.99 10.23 -14.70
N MET A 306 1.64 11.01 -13.68
CA MET A 306 0.30 10.99 -13.11
C MET A 306 -0.68 11.83 -13.92
N GLN A 307 -1.95 11.75 -13.53
CA GLN A 307 -3.13 12.21 -14.23
C GLN A 307 -3.04 13.65 -14.75
N ASP A 308 -3.60 13.87 -15.95
CA ASP A 308 -3.83 15.17 -16.56
C ASP A 308 -2.56 16.00 -16.77
N SER A 309 -1.40 15.34 -16.83
CA SER A 309 -0.12 15.99 -17.17
C SER A 309 0.04 16.16 -18.68
N VAL A 310 0.71 17.24 -19.08
CA VAL A 310 0.94 17.61 -20.48
C VAL A 310 2.44 17.68 -20.75
N ILE A 311 2.89 16.89 -21.72
CA ILE A 311 4.28 16.85 -22.19
C ILE A 311 4.27 17.42 -23.60
N GLU A 312 4.83 18.64 -23.75
CA GLU A 312 4.84 19.34 -25.03
C GLU A 312 5.88 18.75 -25.99
N GLU A 313 5.98 19.35 -27.21
CA GLU A 313 6.84 18.86 -28.29
C GLU A 313 8.32 18.81 -27.91
N ASP A 314 9.04 17.83 -28.45
CA ASP A 314 10.49 17.67 -28.32
C ASP A 314 11.03 17.62 -26.90
N VAL A 315 10.19 17.23 -25.95
CA VAL A 315 10.56 17.01 -24.51
C VAL A 315 11.20 15.65 -24.33
N GLU A 316 12.27 15.58 -23.55
CA GLU A 316 12.95 14.33 -23.19
C GLU A 316 12.87 14.08 -21.67
N LEU A 317 12.23 12.97 -21.29
CA LEU A 317 12.05 12.55 -19.90
C LEU A 317 12.66 11.18 -19.65
N SER A 318 13.45 11.06 -18.58
CA SER A 318 13.98 9.76 -18.14
C SER A 318 14.07 9.67 -16.62
N HIS A 319 13.59 8.56 -16.04
CA HIS A 319 13.58 8.32 -14.59
C HIS A 319 12.94 9.46 -13.78
N VAL A 320 11.77 9.92 -14.23
CA VAL A 320 11.01 10.97 -13.55
C VAL A 320 9.72 10.42 -12.94
N VAL A 321 9.26 11.05 -11.89
CA VAL A 321 7.96 10.80 -11.25
C VAL A 321 7.20 12.12 -11.18
N PHE A 322 6.20 12.29 -12.01
CA PHE A 322 5.35 13.48 -11.99
C PHE A 322 4.08 13.23 -11.18
N ASP A 323 3.77 14.15 -10.30
CA ASP A 323 2.43 14.22 -9.71
C ASP A 323 1.43 14.77 -10.75
N LYS A 324 0.19 14.94 -10.41
CA LYS A 324 -0.90 15.32 -11.30
C LYS A 324 -0.74 16.73 -11.87
N GLU A 325 -1.28 16.94 -13.07
CA GLU A 325 -1.40 18.29 -13.65
C GLU A 325 -0.05 18.99 -13.87
N VAL A 326 1.02 18.22 -14.12
CA VAL A 326 2.35 18.77 -14.45
C VAL A 326 2.39 19.11 -15.94
N VAL A 327 2.93 20.28 -16.26
CA VAL A 327 3.12 20.73 -17.65
C VAL A 327 4.60 20.93 -17.92
N ILE A 328 5.13 20.18 -18.88
CA ILE A 328 6.52 20.36 -19.35
C ILE A 328 6.49 21.02 -20.72
N THR A 329 7.09 22.21 -20.80
CA THR A 329 7.11 23.02 -22.02
C THR A 329 8.11 22.50 -23.04
N LYS A 330 7.88 22.86 -24.28
CA LYS A 330 8.64 22.41 -25.47
C LYS A 330 10.16 22.39 -25.27
N GLY A 331 10.81 21.32 -25.72
CA GLY A 331 12.26 21.19 -25.82
C GLY A 331 12.98 20.98 -24.47
N ARG A 332 12.26 20.79 -23.37
CA ARG A 332 12.86 20.53 -22.05
C ARG A 332 13.40 19.12 -21.92
N LYS A 333 14.48 18.98 -21.13
CA LYS A 333 15.07 17.70 -20.78
C LYS A 333 15.12 17.54 -19.27
N LEU A 334 14.49 16.49 -18.75
CA LEU A 334 14.49 16.14 -17.33
C LEU A 334 14.95 14.68 -17.17
N ILE A 335 16.12 14.50 -16.58
CA ILE A 335 16.77 13.20 -16.44
C ILE A 335 17.11 12.95 -14.98
N GLY A 336 16.45 11.97 -14.38
CA GLY A 336 16.79 11.41 -13.09
C GLY A 336 17.66 10.16 -13.21
N GLN A 337 17.73 9.38 -12.15
CA GLN A 337 18.41 8.09 -12.12
C GLN A 337 17.48 7.06 -11.50
N GLU A 338 17.64 5.79 -11.82
CA GLU A 338 16.84 4.70 -11.24
C GLU A 338 16.92 4.66 -9.71
N SER A 339 18.13 4.87 -9.17
CA SER A 339 18.35 4.92 -7.72
C SER A 339 17.81 6.19 -7.07
N TYR A 340 17.62 7.26 -7.83
CA TYR A 340 17.15 8.57 -7.38
C TYR A 340 16.29 9.24 -8.48
N PRO A 341 15.03 8.82 -8.63
CA PRO A 341 14.14 9.41 -9.63
C PRO A 341 13.83 10.87 -9.30
N LEU A 342 13.73 11.69 -10.35
CA LEU A 342 13.40 13.11 -10.21
C LEU A 342 11.89 13.26 -10.00
N ALA A 343 11.47 13.75 -8.83
CA ALA A 343 10.06 13.98 -8.51
C ALA A 343 9.65 15.43 -8.80
N ILE A 344 8.51 15.61 -9.48
CA ILE A 344 7.91 16.92 -9.76
C ILE A 344 6.53 17.00 -9.10
N SER A 345 6.31 18.06 -8.33
CA SER A 345 5.11 18.28 -7.56
C SER A 345 3.88 18.61 -8.44
N LYS A 346 2.69 18.37 -7.87
CA LYS A 346 1.41 18.65 -8.54
C LYS A 346 1.32 20.10 -9.06
N GLY A 347 0.80 20.24 -10.29
CA GLY A 347 0.51 21.55 -10.91
C GLY A 347 1.74 22.36 -11.29
N THR A 348 2.94 21.77 -11.25
CA THR A 348 4.18 22.45 -11.64
C THR A 348 4.23 22.63 -13.17
N LYS A 349 4.66 23.81 -13.63
CA LYS A 349 4.95 24.10 -15.04
C LYS A 349 6.44 24.43 -15.18
N ILE A 350 7.14 23.71 -16.07
CA ILE A 350 8.57 23.84 -16.32
C ILE A 350 8.81 24.22 -17.77
#